data_9ff0496c41bafed3494ccf22e3dc1993
#
_entry.id   9ff0496c41bafed3494ccf22e3dc1993
#
_cell.length_a   1.000
_cell.length_b   1.000
_cell.length_c   1.000
_cell.angle_alpha   90.00
_cell.angle_beta   90.00
_cell.angle_gamma   90.00
#
_symmetry.space_group_name_H-M   'P 1'
#
loop_
_entity.id
_entity.type
_entity.pdbx_description
1 polymer ?
#
loop_
_entity_poly.entity_id
_entity_poly.type
_entity_poly.pdbx_seq_one_letter_code
_entity_poly.pdbx_strand_id
1 'polypeptide(L)'
;MIPDKLEQNFFEDTYYEKRVWIASARLSNSLMMFSKTFVGEDDEMGRNAVNDILVTLSESEIVPKYIVFWNNAVKLCVEDSELLSVINRLEKYGVRILVAGHALDKLNLKSSLRVGKLANHFDLIDAINQVQKVINF
;
A
#
# COMPACT_ATOMS: atom_id res chain seq x y z
N MET A 1 -22.61 -20.41 20.97
CA MET A 1 -22.06 -20.38 21.01
C MET A 1 -21.52 -20.30 21.36
N ILE A 2 -21.96 -20.50 21.45
CA ILE A 2 -21.66 -20.80 21.82
C ILE A 2 -21.37 -20.86 22.83
N PRO A 3 -22.12 -20.76 23.86
CA PRO A 3 -21.49 -21.07 24.86
C PRO A 3 -21.78 -21.97 25.78
N ASP A 4 -23.00 -22.35 26.29
CA ASP A 4 -22.73 -23.57 26.98
C ASP A 4 -21.51 -24.19 26.31
N LYS A 5 -20.99 -25.22 26.88
CA LYS A 5 -19.69 -25.69 26.46
C LYS A 5 -19.62 -26.02 25.00
N LEU A 6 -20.64 -26.65 24.46
CA LEU A 6 -20.65 -27.02 23.04
C LEU A 6 -20.75 -25.79 22.17
N GLU A 7 -21.66 -24.90 22.50
CA GLU A 7 -21.80 -23.66 21.77
C GLU A 7 -20.52 -22.85 21.86
N GLN A 8 -19.91 -22.84 23.04
CA GLN A 8 -18.66 -22.14 23.26
C GLN A 8 -17.57 -22.69 22.33
N ASN A 9 -17.44 -24.00 22.28
CA ASN A 9 -16.42 -24.64 21.44
C ASN A 9 -16.71 -24.37 19.97
N PHE A 10 -17.97 -24.49 19.56
CA PHE A 10 -18.33 -24.20 18.18
C PHE A 10 -18.01 -22.75 17.83
N PHE A 11 -18.34 -21.84 18.72
CA PHE A 11 -18.06 -20.43 18.52
C PHE A 11 -16.54 -20.21 18.42
N GLU A 12 -15.78 -20.84 19.28
CA GLU A 12 -14.32 -20.69 19.27
C GLU A 12 -13.72 -21.23 18.00
N ASP A 13 -14.17 -22.38 17.51
CA ASP A 13 -13.68 -22.93 16.25
C ASP A 13 -14.01 -22.00 15.07
N THR A 14 -15.24 -21.51 15.02
CA THR A 14 -15.67 -20.57 13.99
C THR A 14 -14.87 -19.29 14.09
N TYR A 15 -14.66 -18.82 15.30
CA TYR A 15 -13.91 -17.60 15.53
C TYR A 15 -12.44 -17.79 15.11
N TYR A 16 -11.87 -18.95 15.39
CA TYR A 16 -10.51 -19.25 14.98
C TYR A 16 -10.38 -19.24 13.45
N GLU A 17 -11.31 -19.87 12.77
CA GLU A 17 -11.31 -19.86 11.29
C GLU A 17 -11.43 -18.46 10.75
N LYS A 18 -12.31 -17.64 11.34
CA LYS A 18 -12.44 -16.24 10.94
C LYS A 18 -11.15 -15.47 11.19
N ARG A 19 -10.50 -15.73 12.31
CA ARG A 19 -9.23 -15.06 12.63
C ARG A 19 -8.13 -15.42 11.64
N VAL A 20 -8.05 -16.68 11.25
CA VAL A 20 -7.09 -17.13 10.26
C VAL A 20 -7.38 -16.45 8.91
N TRP A 21 -8.66 -16.41 8.52
CA TRP A 21 -9.07 -15.77 7.28
C TRP A 21 -8.76 -14.27 7.33
N ILE A 22 -9.09 -13.61 8.43
CA ILE A 22 -8.81 -12.18 8.61
C ILE A 22 -7.31 -11.94 8.57
N ALA A 23 -6.52 -12.81 9.18
CA ALA A 23 -5.07 -12.66 9.17
C ALA A 23 -4.50 -12.71 7.75
N SER A 24 -5.04 -13.61 6.89
CA SER A 24 -4.58 -13.68 5.51
C SER A 24 -5.03 -12.49 4.69
N ALA A 25 -6.11 -11.81 5.11
CA ALA A 25 -6.63 -10.62 4.44
C ALA A 25 -6.14 -9.32 5.08
N ARG A 26 -5.24 -9.39 6.04
CA ARG A 26 -4.71 -8.21 6.73
C ARG A 26 -3.88 -7.33 5.80
N LEU A 27 -3.63 -6.11 6.28
CA LEU A 27 -2.83 -5.15 5.54
C LEU A 27 -1.46 -5.71 5.14
N SER A 28 -0.84 -6.52 6.00
CA SER A 28 0.46 -7.14 5.73
C SER A 28 0.43 -8.06 4.52
N ASN A 29 -0.74 -8.45 4.05
CA ASN A 29 -0.91 -9.29 2.87
C ASN A 29 -1.65 -8.53 1.78
N SER A 30 -1.41 -7.24 1.70
CA SER A 30 -2.10 -6.34 0.78
C SER A 30 -1.13 -5.54 -0.07
N LEU A 31 -1.69 -4.96 -1.10
CA LEU A 31 -1.01 -4.01 -1.99
C LEU A 31 -1.86 -2.75 -2.01
N MET A 32 -1.24 -1.63 -1.71
CA MET A 32 -1.91 -0.33 -1.80
C MET A 32 -1.46 0.35 -3.09
N MET A 33 -2.42 0.92 -3.81
CA MET A 33 -2.18 1.58 -5.09
C MET A 33 -2.57 3.04 -5.02
N PHE A 34 -1.64 3.89 -5.44
CA PHE A 34 -1.91 5.32 -5.58
C PHE A 34 -1.73 5.69 -7.05
N SER A 35 -2.77 6.25 -7.65
CA SER A 35 -2.73 6.70 -9.05
C SER A 35 -2.70 8.21 -9.16
N LYS A 36 -2.94 8.91 -8.06
CA LYS A 36 -3.00 10.37 -8.03
C LYS A 36 -2.21 10.88 -6.84
N THR A 37 -1.89 12.17 -6.85
CA THR A 37 -1.22 12.83 -5.73
C THR A 37 -2.21 13.27 -4.63
N PHE A 38 -3.47 12.85 -4.75
CA PHE A 38 -4.52 13.19 -3.81
C PHE A 38 -5.49 12.02 -3.71
N VAL A 39 -6.30 12.02 -2.66
CA VAL A 39 -7.39 11.06 -2.48
C VAL A 39 -8.69 11.87 -2.50
N GLY A 40 -9.66 11.43 -3.29
CA GLY A 40 -10.90 12.17 -3.43
C GLY A 40 -10.76 13.31 -4.43
N GLU A 41 -10.75 14.53 -3.95
CA GLU A 41 -10.67 15.73 -4.80
C GLU A 41 -9.25 16.28 -4.81
N ASP A 42 -8.91 16.98 -5.90
CA ASP A 42 -7.60 17.63 -6.00
C ASP A 42 -7.64 18.99 -5.31
N ASP A 43 -7.67 18.93 -3.99
CA ASP A 43 -7.66 20.11 -3.15
C ASP A 43 -6.73 19.84 -1.96
N GLU A 44 -6.64 20.79 -1.05
CA GLU A 44 -5.76 20.68 0.10
C GLU A 44 -6.09 19.44 0.93
N MET A 45 -7.37 19.18 1.16
CA MET A 45 -7.80 18.02 1.95
C MET A 45 -7.38 16.71 1.27
N GLY A 46 -7.59 16.61 -0.04
CA GLY A 46 -7.24 15.41 -0.79
C GLY A 46 -5.74 15.15 -0.81
N ARG A 47 -4.94 16.19 -0.99
CA ARG A 47 -3.49 16.07 -0.97
C ARG A 47 -2.97 15.72 0.42
N ASN A 48 -3.56 16.31 1.45
CA ASN A 48 -3.20 15.99 2.84
C ASN A 48 -3.57 14.55 3.20
N ALA A 49 -4.63 14.02 2.60
CA ALA A 49 -5.04 12.64 2.87
C ALA A 49 -3.95 11.64 2.45
N VAL A 50 -3.31 11.85 1.31
CA VAL A 50 -2.21 10.99 0.88
C VAL A 50 -1.05 11.08 1.86
N ASN A 51 -0.68 12.30 2.25
CA ASN A 51 0.36 12.54 3.25
C ASN A 51 0.04 11.78 4.53
N ASP A 52 -1.15 11.96 5.05
CA ASP A 52 -1.55 11.41 6.34
C ASP A 52 -1.54 9.87 6.31
N ILE A 53 -2.00 9.29 5.21
CA ILE A 53 -1.99 7.84 5.05
C ILE A 53 -0.56 7.31 5.10
N LEU A 54 0.33 7.89 4.31
CA LEU A 54 1.70 7.41 4.22
C LEU A 54 2.48 7.66 5.50
N VAL A 55 2.29 8.81 6.13
CA VAL A 55 2.94 9.11 7.41
C VAL A 55 2.46 8.14 8.49
N THR A 56 1.15 7.90 8.55
CA THR A 56 0.58 6.97 9.53
C THR A 56 1.11 5.56 9.33
N LEU A 57 1.20 5.11 8.08
CA LEU A 57 1.78 3.81 7.79
C LEU A 57 3.24 3.73 8.24
N SER A 58 4.00 4.79 8.03
CA SER A 58 5.42 4.80 8.40
C SER A 58 5.64 4.74 9.90
N GLU A 59 4.60 5.02 10.67
CA GLU A 59 4.62 4.98 12.13
C GLU A 59 3.89 3.75 12.68
N SER A 60 3.37 2.91 11.80
CA SER A 60 2.60 1.74 12.19
C SER A 60 3.48 0.49 12.21
N GLU A 61 3.12 -0.46 13.05
CA GLU A 61 3.78 -1.77 13.08
C GLU A 61 3.26 -2.68 11.97
N ILE A 62 2.09 -2.37 11.41
CA ILE A 62 1.47 -3.16 10.34
C ILE A 62 1.52 -2.34 9.06
N VAL A 63 2.22 -2.88 8.06
CA VAL A 63 2.40 -2.20 6.77
C VAL A 63 2.00 -3.14 5.64
N PRO A 64 1.61 -2.59 4.48
CA PRO A 64 1.30 -3.44 3.34
C PRO A 64 2.56 -4.13 2.80
N LYS A 65 2.36 -5.17 2.02
CA LYS A 65 3.47 -5.86 1.37
C LYS A 65 4.05 -5.02 0.24
N TYR A 66 3.17 -4.36 -0.51
CA TYR A 66 3.54 -3.50 -1.63
C TYR A 66 2.81 -2.17 -1.54
N ILE A 67 3.46 -1.12 -1.97
CA ILE A 67 2.81 0.14 -2.32
C ILE A 67 3.23 0.46 -3.75
N VAL A 68 2.24 0.70 -4.61
CA VAL A 68 2.45 1.00 -6.02
C VAL A 68 2.08 2.45 -6.28
N PHE A 69 2.99 3.17 -6.91
CA PHE A 69 2.73 4.53 -7.39
C PHE A 69 2.74 4.48 -8.91
N TRP A 70 1.63 4.86 -9.52
CA TRP A 70 1.51 4.89 -10.96
C TRP A 70 0.75 6.13 -11.41
N ASN A 71 0.71 6.37 -12.71
CA ASN A 71 0.14 7.61 -13.25
C ASN A 71 0.78 8.82 -12.55
N ASN A 72 0.01 9.84 -12.21
CA ASN A 72 0.57 11.05 -11.58
C ASN A 72 1.13 10.83 -10.20
N ALA A 73 0.78 9.73 -9.53
CA ALA A 73 1.29 9.45 -8.19
C ALA A 73 2.80 9.19 -8.19
N VAL A 74 3.41 8.87 -9.32
CA VAL A 74 4.87 8.71 -9.41
C VAL A 74 5.60 9.98 -8.97
N LYS A 75 4.93 11.13 -9.06
CA LYS A 75 5.50 12.42 -8.62
C LYS A 75 5.84 12.43 -7.13
N LEU A 76 5.23 11.54 -6.35
CA LEU A 76 5.51 11.44 -4.92
C LEU A 76 6.86 10.77 -4.63
N CYS A 77 7.45 10.11 -5.62
CA CYS A 77 8.67 9.34 -5.47
C CYS A 77 9.89 10.01 -6.13
N VAL A 78 9.71 11.19 -6.67
CA VAL A 78 10.77 11.87 -7.41
C VAL A 78 11.33 13.05 -6.61
N GLU A 79 12.42 13.61 -7.11
CA GLU A 79 13.08 14.76 -6.54
C GLU A 79 12.07 15.86 -6.18
N ASP A 80 12.30 16.53 -5.06
CA ASP A 80 11.47 17.60 -4.51
C ASP A 80 10.16 17.15 -3.85
N SER A 81 9.87 15.85 -3.84
CA SER A 81 8.71 15.35 -3.11
C SER A 81 8.94 15.49 -1.60
N GLU A 82 7.92 15.98 -0.91
CA GLU A 82 7.96 16.09 0.56
C GLU A 82 7.84 14.73 1.25
N LEU A 83 7.48 13.69 0.51
CA LEU A 83 7.25 12.35 1.06
C LEU A 83 8.44 11.40 0.91
N LEU A 84 9.56 11.87 0.38
CA LEU A 84 10.70 10.98 0.12
C LEU A 84 11.19 10.27 1.38
N SER A 85 11.31 10.98 2.49
CA SER A 85 11.78 10.38 3.73
C SER A 85 10.77 9.37 4.29
N VAL A 86 9.49 9.67 4.15
CA VAL A 86 8.40 8.79 4.61
C VAL A 86 8.40 7.50 3.81
N ILE A 87 8.47 7.61 2.48
CA ILE A 87 8.46 6.44 1.60
C ILE A 87 9.73 5.61 1.81
N ASN A 88 10.86 6.27 2.00
CA ASN A 88 12.11 5.58 2.28
C ASN A 88 12.04 4.80 3.59
N ARG A 89 11.38 5.35 4.60
CA ARG A 89 11.17 4.66 5.87
C ARG A 89 10.31 3.41 5.69
N LEU A 90 9.28 3.49 4.85
CA LEU A 90 8.45 2.33 4.54
C LEU A 90 9.26 1.24 3.86
N GLU A 91 10.16 1.60 2.95
CA GLU A 91 11.05 0.63 2.33
C GLU A 91 11.94 -0.06 3.37
N LYS A 92 12.43 0.69 4.33
CA LYS A 92 13.26 0.13 5.40
C LYS A 92 12.48 -0.84 6.30
N TYR A 93 11.18 -0.66 6.39
CA TYR A 93 10.31 -1.58 7.14
C TYR A 93 9.95 -2.83 6.33
N GLY A 94 10.41 -2.93 5.10
CA GLY A 94 10.19 -4.10 4.28
C GLY A 94 9.05 -3.95 3.27
N VAL A 95 8.43 -2.78 3.19
CA VAL A 95 7.41 -2.53 2.15
C VAL A 95 8.12 -2.43 0.81
N ARG A 96 7.62 -3.14 -0.18
CA ARG A 96 8.14 -3.04 -1.54
C ARG A 96 7.43 -1.90 -2.24
N ILE A 97 8.20 -0.87 -2.58
CA ILE A 97 7.67 0.32 -3.25
C ILE A 97 7.95 0.19 -4.74
N LEU A 98 6.89 0.11 -5.54
CA LEU A 98 7.00 -0.01 -6.99
C LEU A 98 6.53 1.29 -7.63
N VAL A 99 7.32 1.81 -8.57
CA VAL A 99 7.04 3.05 -9.26
C VAL A 99 6.96 2.78 -10.76
N ALA A 100 5.83 3.11 -11.36
CA ALA A 100 5.57 2.77 -12.76
C ALA A 100 6.50 3.53 -13.70
N GLY A 101 7.36 2.78 -14.40
CA GLY A 101 8.33 3.33 -15.33
C GLY A 101 7.69 4.03 -16.50
N HIS A 102 6.56 3.51 -16.99
CA HIS A 102 5.83 4.12 -18.11
C HIS A 102 5.36 5.53 -17.75
N ALA A 103 4.85 5.73 -16.54
CA ALA A 103 4.40 7.04 -16.09
C ALA A 103 5.58 8.00 -15.94
N LEU A 104 6.69 7.52 -15.40
CA LEU A 104 7.90 8.35 -15.27
C LEU A 104 8.40 8.80 -16.63
N ASP A 105 8.36 7.91 -17.63
CA ASP A 105 8.77 8.25 -18.99
C ASP A 105 7.85 9.32 -19.59
N LYS A 106 6.54 9.13 -19.43
CA LYS A 106 5.55 10.08 -19.96
C LYS A 106 5.69 11.46 -19.36
N LEU A 107 6.11 11.54 -18.11
CA LEU A 107 6.24 12.80 -17.39
C LEU A 107 7.67 13.34 -17.41
N ASN A 108 8.59 12.65 -18.09
CA ASN A 108 10.01 13.03 -18.14
C ASN A 108 10.65 13.08 -16.74
N LEU A 109 10.29 12.13 -15.88
CA LEU A 109 10.74 12.12 -14.49
C LEU A 109 11.61 10.91 -14.15
N LYS A 110 11.98 10.09 -15.13
CA LYS A 110 12.69 8.85 -14.86
C LYS A 110 14.02 9.10 -14.16
N SER A 111 14.76 10.11 -14.61
CA SER A 111 16.04 10.47 -13.99
C SER A 111 15.89 11.13 -12.63
N SER A 112 14.68 11.54 -12.28
CA SER A 112 14.39 12.21 -11.01
C SER A 112 13.92 11.24 -9.92
N LEU A 113 13.78 9.96 -10.22
CA LEU A 113 13.32 8.97 -9.24
C LEU A 113 14.31 8.88 -8.07
N ARG A 114 13.80 8.98 -6.85
CA ARG A 114 14.64 8.99 -5.64
C ARG A 114 14.33 7.87 -4.68
N VAL A 115 13.11 7.33 -4.69
CA VAL A 115 12.71 6.24 -3.82
C VAL A 115 11.87 5.25 -4.61
N GLY A 116 11.83 4.01 -4.14
CA GLY A 116 11.09 2.96 -4.79
C GLY A 116 11.89 2.31 -5.91
N LYS A 117 11.30 1.26 -6.46
CA LYS A 117 11.90 0.48 -7.53
C LYS A 117 11.11 0.69 -8.82
N LEU A 118 11.83 0.96 -9.89
CA LEU A 118 11.23 1.09 -11.22
C LEU A 118 10.53 -0.22 -11.58
N ALA A 119 9.29 -0.15 -12.02
CA ALA A 119 8.47 -1.33 -12.32
C ALA A 119 7.77 -1.17 -13.66
N ASN A 120 7.71 -2.26 -14.41
CA ASN A 120 6.90 -2.30 -15.63
C ASN A 120 5.53 -2.92 -15.30
N HIS A 121 4.67 -3.03 -16.31
CA HIS A 121 3.31 -3.54 -16.07
C HIS A 121 3.30 -5.02 -15.66
N PHE A 122 4.28 -5.81 -16.11
CA PHE A 122 4.40 -7.20 -15.67
C PHE A 122 4.74 -7.26 -14.18
N ASP A 123 5.61 -6.37 -13.72
CA ASP A 123 5.96 -6.29 -12.30
C ASP A 123 4.74 -5.95 -11.45
N LEU A 124 3.88 -5.06 -11.94
CA LEU A 124 2.67 -4.66 -11.23
C LEU A 124 1.68 -5.82 -11.14
N ILE A 125 1.46 -6.52 -12.25
CA ILE A 125 0.55 -7.67 -12.26
C ILE A 125 1.08 -8.77 -11.34
N ASP A 126 2.38 -9.01 -11.38
CA ASP A 126 3.01 -10.02 -10.53
C ASP A 126 2.81 -9.67 -9.04
N ALA A 127 2.99 -8.40 -8.70
CA ALA A 127 2.78 -7.96 -7.32
C ALA A 127 1.33 -8.14 -6.88
N ILE A 128 0.38 -7.80 -7.76
CA ILE A 128 -1.06 -7.98 -7.46
C ILE A 128 -1.35 -9.46 -7.23
N ASN A 129 -0.72 -10.34 -8.00
CA ASN A 129 -0.92 -11.79 -7.87
C ASN A 129 -0.39 -12.34 -6.55
N GLN A 130 0.51 -11.64 -5.89
CA GLN A 130 1.15 -12.12 -4.66
C GLN A 130 0.45 -11.70 -3.38
N VAL A 131 -0.64 -10.98 -3.47
CA VAL A 131 -1.34 -10.46 -2.28
C VAL A 131 -2.77 -10.96 -2.25
N GLN A 132 -3.37 -10.88 -1.06
CA GLN A 132 -4.76 -11.28 -0.85
C GLN A 132 -5.72 -10.11 -1.06
N LYS A 133 -5.25 -8.88 -0.95
CA LYS A 133 -6.11 -7.72 -1.00
C LYS A 133 -5.40 -6.58 -1.71
N VAL A 134 -6.15 -5.87 -2.57
CA VAL A 134 -5.66 -4.66 -3.23
C VAL A 134 -6.52 -3.50 -2.76
N ILE A 135 -5.86 -2.44 -2.30
CA ILE A 135 -6.51 -1.21 -1.86
C ILE A 135 -6.12 -0.12 -2.85
N ASN A 136 -7.09 0.44 -3.53
CA ASN A 136 -6.86 1.43 -4.57
C ASN A 136 -7.36 2.80 -4.12
N PHE A 137 -6.47 3.77 -4.21
CA PHE A 137 -6.79 5.16 -3.86
C PHE A 137 -6.90 6.04 -5.08
#